data_cf17218e287007eb4f5988b644bc5766
#
_entry.id   cf17218e287007eb4f5988b644bc5766
#
_cell.length_a   1.000
_cell.length_b   1.000
_cell.length_c   1.000
_cell.angle_alpha   90.00
_cell.angle_beta   90.00
_cell.angle_gamma   90.00
#
_symmetry.space_group_name_H-M   'P 1'
#
loop_
_entity.id
_entity.type
_entity.pdbx_description
1 polymer ?
#
loop_
_entity_poly.entity_id
_entity_poly.type
_entity_poly.pdbx_seq_one_letter_code
_entity_poly.pdbx_strand_id
1 'polypeptide(L)'
;MSDRPRIRVEKDGHVRLIALDRADKRNAFDLRMLRELAEAYTAFEEDDDARAAVVFGEGGHFTAGLDLAEVGPAVASGAALFPEDSVDPLGLHGRVRSKPVVMAVSGWCLTIGIELLLASDIRVAASDTRFGQIEINRGIFPFGGATIRLPQVAGWGNAMR
;
A
#
# COMPACT_ATOMS: atom_id res chain seq x y z
N MET A 1 -19.45 13.86 -2.41
CA MET A 1 -18.27 13.00 -2.13
C MET A 1 -18.52 12.34 -0.78
N SER A 2 -18.39 11.03 -0.66
CA SER A 2 -18.62 10.32 0.61
C SER A 2 -17.59 10.77 1.64
N ASP A 3 -18.06 11.20 2.80
CA ASP A 3 -17.22 11.63 3.94
C ASP A 3 -16.61 10.42 4.71
N ARG A 4 -16.87 9.19 4.23
CA ARG A 4 -16.39 7.94 4.85
C ARG A 4 -14.87 7.83 4.71
N PRO A 5 -14.15 7.46 5.80
CA PRO A 5 -12.71 7.17 5.73
C PRO A 5 -12.39 6.13 4.66
N ARG A 6 -11.21 6.26 4.05
CA ARG A 6 -10.67 5.30 3.06
C ARG A 6 -9.87 4.18 3.73
N ILE A 7 -9.40 4.44 4.94
CA ILE A 7 -8.68 3.48 5.77
C ILE A 7 -9.48 3.26 7.05
N ARG A 8 -9.71 2.01 7.39
CA ARG A 8 -10.34 1.62 8.65
C ARG A 8 -9.33 0.85 9.49
N VAL A 9 -9.22 1.19 10.77
CA VAL A 9 -8.33 0.51 11.70
C VAL A 9 -9.14 -0.11 12.82
N GLU A 10 -8.95 -1.40 13.05
CA GLU A 10 -9.54 -2.14 14.16
C GLU A 10 -8.45 -2.73 15.04
N LYS A 11 -8.76 -2.88 16.33
CA LYS A 11 -7.89 -3.53 17.32
C LYS A 11 -8.36 -4.96 17.56
N ASP A 12 -7.45 -5.92 17.37
CA ASP A 12 -7.65 -7.31 17.79
C ASP A 12 -6.48 -7.68 18.71
N GLY A 13 -6.67 -7.51 20.00
CA GLY A 13 -5.62 -7.65 21.00
C GLY A 13 -4.44 -6.73 20.68
N HIS A 14 -3.27 -7.31 20.49
CA HIS A 14 -2.04 -6.60 20.12
C HIS A 14 -1.85 -6.44 18.60
N VAL A 15 -2.82 -6.85 17.79
CA VAL A 15 -2.78 -6.69 16.34
C VAL A 15 -3.64 -5.51 15.92
N ARG A 16 -3.17 -4.75 14.93
CA ARG A 16 -3.94 -3.70 14.25
C ARG A 16 -4.36 -4.20 12.88
N LEU A 17 -5.66 -4.24 12.62
CA LEU A 17 -6.23 -4.59 11.33
C LEU A 17 -6.46 -3.29 10.56
N ILE A 18 -5.70 -3.09 9.49
CA ILE A 18 -5.73 -1.89 8.65
C ILE A 18 -6.38 -2.26 7.32
N ALA A 19 -7.62 -1.85 7.12
CA ALA A 19 -8.39 -2.15 5.94
C ALA A 19 -8.35 -0.99 4.94
N LEU A 20 -8.05 -1.31 3.67
CA LEU A 20 -8.30 -0.42 2.54
C LEU A 20 -9.80 -0.48 2.23
N ASP A 21 -10.53 0.62 2.39
CA ASP A 21 -12.00 0.65 2.33
C ASP A 21 -12.54 1.67 1.33
N ARG A 22 -12.20 1.47 0.05
CA ARG A 22 -12.73 2.17 -1.13
C ARG A 22 -13.14 1.16 -2.20
N ALA A 23 -13.93 0.16 -1.79
CA ALA A 23 -14.29 -1.00 -2.62
C ALA A 23 -14.99 -0.62 -3.94
N ASP A 24 -15.79 0.46 -3.95
CA ASP A 24 -16.45 1.01 -5.14
C ASP A 24 -15.46 1.43 -6.25
N LYS A 25 -14.22 1.74 -5.88
CA LYS A 25 -13.09 2.05 -6.77
C LYS A 25 -12.01 0.95 -6.75
N ARG A 26 -12.34 -0.26 -6.31
CA ARG A 26 -11.40 -1.39 -6.15
C ARG A 26 -10.16 -0.97 -5.35
N ASN A 27 -10.37 -0.19 -4.31
CA ASN A 27 -9.34 0.35 -3.43
C ASN A 27 -8.23 1.12 -4.17
N ALA A 28 -8.55 1.79 -5.28
CA ALA A 28 -7.63 2.71 -5.93
C ALA A 28 -7.30 3.87 -4.97
N PHE A 29 -6.00 4.16 -4.82
CA PHE A 29 -5.51 5.19 -3.91
C PHE A 29 -5.71 6.58 -4.47
N ASP A 30 -6.56 7.38 -3.81
CA ASP A 30 -6.62 8.83 -3.96
C ASP A 30 -5.67 9.51 -2.95
N LEU A 31 -5.51 10.82 -3.02
CA LEU A 31 -4.63 11.59 -2.12
C LEU A 31 -5.05 11.44 -0.64
N ARG A 32 -6.36 11.32 -0.39
CA ARG A 32 -6.89 11.09 0.94
C ARG A 32 -6.48 9.72 1.49
N MET A 33 -6.62 8.67 0.69
CA MET A 33 -6.27 7.30 1.09
C MET A 33 -4.77 7.14 1.37
N LEU A 34 -3.91 7.79 0.56
CA LEU A 34 -2.48 7.83 0.80
C LEU A 34 -2.16 8.45 2.17
N ARG A 35 -2.75 9.62 2.47
CA ARG A 35 -2.57 10.27 3.76
C ARG A 35 -3.10 9.43 4.92
N GLU A 36 -4.33 8.93 4.82
CA GLU A 36 -4.94 8.11 5.88
C GLU A 36 -4.15 6.81 6.14
N LEU A 37 -3.52 6.22 5.10
CA LEU A 37 -2.67 5.04 5.29
C LEU A 37 -1.40 5.41 6.08
N ALA A 38 -0.74 6.52 5.77
CA ALA A 38 0.41 6.99 6.51
C ALA A 38 0.07 7.34 7.96
N GLU A 39 -1.08 7.97 8.20
CA GLU A 39 -1.62 8.23 9.54
C GLU A 39 -1.86 6.92 10.32
N ALA A 40 -2.44 5.90 9.67
CA ALA A 40 -2.68 4.59 10.28
C ALA A 40 -1.37 3.88 10.65
N TYR A 41 -0.35 3.95 9.78
CA TYR A 41 0.98 3.39 10.06
C TYR A 41 1.69 4.13 11.18
N THR A 42 1.55 5.46 11.23
CA THR A 42 2.12 6.29 12.29
C THR A 42 1.47 5.97 13.64
N ALA A 43 0.14 5.93 13.68
CA ALA A 43 -0.60 5.56 14.89
C ALA A 43 -0.29 4.13 15.36
N PHE A 44 -0.10 3.19 14.42
CA PHE A 44 0.33 1.82 14.74
C PHE A 44 1.73 1.79 15.34
N GLU A 45 2.68 2.53 14.79
CA GLU A 45 4.05 2.60 15.28
C GLU A 45 4.12 3.21 16.69
N GLU A 46 3.30 4.22 16.99
CA GLU A 46 3.24 4.94 18.25
C GLU A 46 2.39 4.26 19.34
N ASP A 47 1.61 3.24 18.99
CA ASP A 47 0.75 2.51 19.94
C ASP A 47 1.57 1.43 20.68
N ASP A 48 1.96 1.69 21.92
CA ASP A 48 2.77 0.77 22.76
C ASP A 48 2.11 -0.60 22.95
N ASP A 49 0.79 -0.71 22.83
CA ASP A 49 0.03 -1.95 22.89
C ASP A 49 0.09 -2.76 21.60
N ALA A 50 0.41 -2.11 20.47
CA ALA A 50 0.45 -2.77 19.17
C ALA A 50 1.78 -3.48 18.94
N ARG A 51 1.72 -4.76 18.51
CA ARG A 51 2.89 -5.58 18.23
C ARG A 51 3.03 -5.97 16.77
N ALA A 52 1.91 -5.98 16.04
CA ALA A 52 1.89 -6.28 14.60
C ALA A 52 0.69 -5.60 13.94
N ALA A 53 0.77 -5.40 12.63
CA ALA A 53 -0.38 -4.99 11.83
C ALA A 53 -0.64 -5.97 10.69
N VAL A 54 -1.92 -6.10 10.32
CA VAL A 54 -2.36 -6.80 9.11
C VAL A 54 -3.03 -5.78 8.21
N VAL A 55 -2.52 -5.63 7.00
CA VAL A 55 -3.08 -4.73 5.98
C VAL A 55 -3.80 -5.56 4.94
N PHE A 56 -5.04 -5.24 4.62
CA PHE A 56 -5.86 -5.97 3.65
C PHE A 56 -6.83 -5.04 2.92
N GLY A 57 -7.47 -5.53 1.86
CA GLY A 57 -8.46 -4.78 1.09
C GLY A 57 -9.88 -5.28 1.31
N GLU A 58 -10.83 -4.38 1.49
CA GLU A 58 -12.26 -4.69 1.48
C GLU A 58 -12.78 -4.86 0.05
N GLY A 59 -13.87 -5.62 -0.11
CA GLY A 59 -14.59 -5.72 -1.39
C GLY A 59 -13.93 -6.59 -2.47
N GLY A 60 -13.09 -7.56 -2.08
CA GLY A 60 -12.59 -8.61 -2.98
C GLY A 60 -11.36 -8.25 -3.81
N HIS A 61 -10.83 -7.03 -3.69
CA HIS A 61 -9.57 -6.61 -4.32
C HIS A 61 -8.68 -5.90 -3.29
N PHE A 62 -7.37 -6.17 -3.35
CA PHE A 62 -6.45 -5.41 -2.52
C PHE A 62 -6.37 -3.96 -3.00
N THR A 63 -5.92 -3.73 -4.22
CA THR A 63 -5.99 -2.41 -4.85
C THR A 63 -5.82 -2.48 -6.37
N ALA A 64 -6.47 -1.56 -7.08
CA ALA A 64 -6.27 -1.31 -8.50
C ALA A 64 -5.11 -0.33 -8.81
N GLY A 65 -4.36 0.12 -7.78
CA GLY A 65 -3.27 1.07 -7.95
C GLY A 65 -3.64 2.50 -7.58
N LEU A 66 -2.90 3.49 -8.12
CA LEU A 66 -3.19 4.90 -7.92
C LEU A 66 -4.40 5.35 -8.77
N ASP A 67 -5.28 6.16 -8.20
CA ASP A 67 -6.30 6.91 -8.94
C ASP A 67 -5.61 8.08 -9.67
N LEU A 68 -5.10 7.80 -10.88
CA LEU A 68 -4.25 8.73 -11.62
C LEU A 68 -4.96 10.03 -12.01
N ALA A 69 -6.29 10.02 -12.08
CA ALA A 69 -7.05 11.25 -12.36
C ALA A 69 -6.88 12.27 -11.23
N GLU A 70 -6.73 11.79 -9.99
CA GLU A 70 -6.57 12.62 -8.80
C GLU A 70 -5.10 12.77 -8.38
N VAL A 71 -4.36 11.67 -8.37
CA VAL A 71 -2.97 11.64 -7.87
C VAL A 71 -1.97 12.09 -8.94
N GLY A 72 -2.29 11.89 -10.23
CA GLY A 72 -1.36 12.18 -11.33
C GLY A 72 -0.81 13.61 -11.36
N PRO A 73 -1.63 14.66 -11.21
CA PRO A 73 -1.13 16.04 -11.15
C PRO A 73 -0.16 16.29 -9.99
N ALA A 74 -0.43 15.70 -8.81
CA ALA A 74 0.44 15.84 -7.64
C ALA A 74 1.81 15.16 -7.87
N VAL A 75 1.81 13.94 -8.41
CA VAL A 75 3.04 13.21 -8.77
C VAL A 75 3.83 13.97 -9.85
N ALA A 76 3.17 14.50 -10.86
CA ALA A 76 3.82 15.26 -11.93
C ALA A 76 4.47 16.57 -11.42
N SER A 77 3.96 17.15 -10.33
CA SER A 77 4.57 18.31 -9.67
C SER A 77 5.70 17.95 -8.70
N GLY A 78 6.04 16.65 -8.55
CA GLY A 78 7.06 16.17 -7.63
C GLY A 78 6.60 16.05 -6.17
N ALA A 79 5.29 16.06 -5.92
CA ALA A 79 4.78 15.88 -4.56
C ALA A 79 5.06 14.45 -4.06
N ALA A 80 5.47 14.35 -2.78
CA ALA A 80 5.61 13.07 -2.11
C ALA A 80 4.24 12.37 -1.98
N LEU A 81 4.22 11.03 -2.10
CA LEU A 81 3.00 10.25 -1.91
C LEU A 81 2.51 10.27 -0.47
N PHE A 82 3.43 10.30 0.48
CA PHE A 82 3.15 10.27 1.91
C PHE A 82 3.76 11.49 2.59
N PRO A 83 3.14 12.02 3.66
CA PRO A 83 3.69 13.13 4.44
C PRO A 83 5.07 12.79 5.05
N GLU A 84 6.02 13.73 5.01
CA GLU A 84 7.41 13.51 5.44
C GLU A 84 7.55 13.21 6.94
N ASP A 85 6.65 13.72 7.77
CA ASP A 85 6.62 13.52 9.22
C ASP A 85 5.92 12.22 9.65
N SER A 86 5.31 11.52 8.71
CA SER A 86 4.62 10.24 8.94
C SER A 86 5.55 9.03 8.77
N VAL A 87 5.12 7.87 9.28
CA VAL A 87 5.71 6.59 8.90
C VAL A 87 5.38 6.30 7.44
N ASP A 88 6.41 6.17 6.60
CA ASP A 88 6.23 5.83 5.18
C ASP A 88 5.86 4.35 5.01
N PRO A 89 4.65 4.02 4.52
CA PRO A 89 4.26 2.63 4.27
C PRO A 89 5.16 1.90 3.26
N LEU A 90 5.82 2.62 2.35
CA LEU A 90 6.77 2.07 1.39
C LEU A 90 8.19 1.93 1.98
N GLY A 91 8.49 2.62 3.09
CA GLY A 91 9.81 2.60 3.73
C GLY A 91 10.92 3.13 2.83
N LEU A 92 10.65 4.16 2.03
CA LEU A 92 11.61 4.81 1.13
C LEU A 92 12.04 6.18 1.65
N HIS A 93 11.11 6.88 2.31
CA HIS A 93 11.29 8.23 2.81
C HIS A 93 10.68 8.35 4.21
N GLY A 94 10.90 9.47 4.88
CA GLY A 94 10.29 9.74 6.18
C GLY A 94 10.71 8.79 7.29
N ARG A 95 9.81 8.57 8.25
CA ARG A 95 10.03 7.69 9.40
C ARG A 95 9.93 6.22 8.99
N VAL A 96 10.86 5.41 9.46
CA VAL A 96 10.84 3.95 9.25
C VAL A 96 10.07 3.28 10.38
N ARG A 97 9.19 2.36 10.05
CA ARG A 97 8.51 1.53 11.06
C ARG A 97 9.47 0.52 11.70
N SER A 98 9.25 0.18 12.95
CA SER A 98 9.98 -0.85 13.68
C SER A 98 9.16 -2.13 13.90
N LYS A 99 7.84 -2.01 13.85
CA LYS A 99 6.92 -3.12 14.12
C LYS A 99 6.55 -3.89 12.85
N PRO A 100 6.37 -5.22 12.92
CA PRO A 100 6.10 -6.05 11.75
C PRO A 100 4.72 -5.79 11.15
N VAL A 101 4.67 -5.81 9.81
CA VAL A 101 3.46 -5.69 9.02
C VAL A 101 3.28 -6.92 8.14
N VAL A 102 2.10 -7.53 8.22
CA VAL A 102 1.63 -8.59 7.33
C VAL A 102 0.73 -7.97 6.28
N MET A 103 0.95 -8.29 5.01
CA MET A 103 0.01 -7.95 3.94
C MET A 103 -0.76 -9.18 3.50
N ALA A 104 -2.09 -9.08 3.57
CA ALA A 104 -3.02 -10.10 3.09
C ALA A 104 -3.75 -9.57 1.85
N VAL A 105 -3.42 -10.12 0.67
CA VAL A 105 -3.91 -9.61 -0.61
C VAL A 105 -4.81 -10.61 -1.31
N SER A 106 -5.85 -10.10 -1.98
CA SER A 106 -6.78 -10.89 -2.78
C SER A 106 -7.18 -10.13 -4.06
N GLY A 107 -7.68 -10.85 -5.06
CA GLY A 107 -8.12 -10.29 -6.32
C GLY A 107 -7.02 -9.45 -6.98
N TRP A 108 -7.27 -8.19 -7.27
CA TRP A 108 -6.27 -7.31 -7.88
C TRP A 108 -5.32 -6.71 -6.84
N CYS A 109 -4.03 -6.90 -7.06
CA CYS A 109 -2.93 -6.26 -6.33
C CYS A 109 -2.00 -5.63 -7.37
N LEU A 110 -2.29 -4.38 -7.76
CA LEU A 110 -1.64 -3.71 -8.89
C LEU A 110 -0.77 -2.55 -8.41
N THR A 111 0.31 -2.30 -9.13
CA THR A 111 1.19 -1.11 -9.01
C THR A 111 1.64 -0.84 -7.56
N ILE A 112 1.23 0.27 -6.95
CA ILE A 112 1.53 0.61 -5.54
C ILE A 112 1.16 -0.53 -4.57
N GLY A 113 0.16 -1.37 -4.92
CA GLY A 113 -0.19 -2.54 -4.10
C GLY A 113 0.94 -3.56 -4.02
N ILE A 114 1.64 -3.80 -5.12
CA ILE A 114 2.84 -4.66 -5.14
C ILE A 114 3.98 -3.99 -4.37
N GLU A 115 4.14 -2.68 -4.51
CA GLU A 115 5.20 -1.93 -3.83
C GLU A 115 5.03 -1.94 -2.31
N LEU A 116 3.79 -1.78 -1.82
CA LEU A 116 3.43 -1.95 -0.42
C LEU A 116 3.66 -3.40 0.06
N LEU A 117 3.24 -4.38 -0.76
CA LEU A 117 3.48 -5.80 -0.47
C LEU A 117 4.97 -6.10 -0.34
N LEU A 118 5.81 -5.58 -1.23
CA LEU A 118 7.27 -5.74 -1.18
C LEU A 118 7.92 -5.03 0.01
N ALA A 119 7.30 -3.97 0.53
CA ALA A 119 7.75 -3.25 1.72
C ALA A 119 7.35 -3.93 3.04
N SER A 120 6.45 -4.93 3.00
CA SER A 120 5.99 -5.65 4.18
C SER A 120 6.94 -6.80 4.59
N ASP A 121 6.79 -7.31 5.81
CA ASP A 121 7.61 -8.40 6.34
C ASP A 121 7.06 -9.76 5.93
N ILE A 122 5.75 -9.95 6.01
CA ILE A 122 5.07 -11.20 5.66
C ILE A 122 4.01 -10.91 4.60
N ARG A 123 3.98 -11.76 3.57
CA ARG A 123 3.09 -11.65 2.42
C ARG A 123 2.22 -12.88 2.32
N VAL A 124 0.91 -12.67 2.33
CA VAL A 124 -0.09 -13.72 2.14
C VAL A 124 -0.97 -13.32 0.96
N ALA A 125 -1.07 -14.19 -0.03
CA ALA A 125 -1.90 -13.96 -1.19
C ALA A 125 -2.96 -15.05 -1.33
N ALA A 126 -4.18 -14.67 -1.61
CA ALA A 126 -5.22 -15.62 -2.03
C ALA A 126 -4.85 -16.25 -3.38
N SER A 127 -5.32 -17.47 -3.63
CA SER A 127 -4.97 -18.23 -4.85
C SER A 127 -5.46 -17.58 -6.15
N ASP A 128 -6.43 -16.68 -6.06
CA ASP A 128 -6.99 -15.92 -7.18
C ASP A 128 -6.34 -14.54 -7.36
N THR A 129 -5.34 -14.19 -6.54
CA THR A 129 -4.68 -12.89 -6.61
C THR A 129 -3.98 -12.68 -7.95
N ARG A 130 -4.21 -11.52 -8.55
CA ARG A 130 -3.59 -11.09 -9.81
C ARG A 130 -2.67 -9.91 -9.55
N PHE A 131 -1.40 -10.08 -9.88
CA PHE A 131 -0.37 -9.07 -9.76
C PHE A 131 -0.07 -8.42 -11.12
N GLY A 132 0.30 -7.14 -11.10
CA GLY A 132 0.73 -6.44 -12.31
C GLY A 132 1.35 -5.08 -11.99
N GLN A 133 2.61 -4.89 -12.41
CA GLN A 133 3.26 -3.58 -12.49
C GLN A 133 2.95 -2.98 -13.86
N ILE A 134 1.77 -2.35 -13.98
CA ILE A 134 1.21 -1.89 -15.24
C ILE A 134 1.49 -0.41 -15.54
N GLU A 135 2.37 0.23 -14.80
CA GLU A 135 2.76 1.64 -14.94
C GLU A 135 3.25 1.96 -16.35
N ILE A 136 3.96 1.03 -16.97
CA ILE A 136 4.48 1.18 -18.34
C ILE A 136 3.37 1.48 -19.35
N ASN A 137 2.17 0.94 -19.14
CA ASN A 137 1.01 1.19 -20.00
C ASN A 137 0.51 2.65 -19.91
N ARG A 138 1.02 3.40 -18.95
CA ARG A 138 0.69 4.81 -18.69
C ARG A 138 1.90 5.74 -18.84
N GLY A 139 3.05 5.20 -19.29
CA GLY A 139 4.29 5.96 -19.39
C GLY A 139 4.84 6.40 -18.02
N ILE A 140 4.52 5.67 -16.96
CA ILE A 140 4.94 5.95 -15.59
C ILE A 140 5.98 4.93 -15.18
N PHE A 141 6.97 5.37 -14.42
CA PHE A 141 7.99 4.53 -13.80
C PHE A 141 7.47 4.05 -12.42
N PRO A 142 7.66 2.77 -12.03
CA PRO A 142 7.34 2.29 -10.68
C PRO A 142 8.34 2.88 -9.68
N PHE A 143 7.91 3.86 -8.89
CA PHE A 143 8.77 4.63 -7.99
C PHE A 143 8.62 4.28 -6.51
N GLY A 144 7.74 3.35 -6.16
CA GLY A 144 7.54 2.87 -4.78
C GLY A 144 8.46 1.72 -4.37
N GLY A 145 9.55 1.46 -5.13
CA GLY A 145 10.61 0.50 -4.78
C GLY A 145 10.51 -0.85 -5.50
N ALA A 146 9.51 -1.08 -6.36
CA ALA A 146 9.35 -2.36 -7.05
C ALA A 146 10.56 -2.70 -7.93
N THR A 147 11.16 -1.74 -8.62
CA THR A 147 12.32 -1.93 -9.51
C THR A 147 13.54 -2.53 -8.80
N ILE A 148 13.66 -2.34 -7.51
CA ILE A 148 14.76 -2.89 -6.69
C ILE A 148 14.30 -4.14 -5.94
N ARG A 149 13.16 -4.06 -5.25
CA ARG A 149 12.70 -5.13 -4.33
C ARG A 149 12.15 -6.35 -5.07
N LEU A 150 11.48 -6.16 -6.20
CA LEU A 150 10.88 -7.29 -6.93
C LEU A 150 11.92 -8.27 -7.46
N PRO A 151 13.03 -7.83 -8.10
CA PRO A 151 14.13 -8.72 -8.47
C PRO A 151 14.78 -9.46 -7.29
N GLN A 152 14.87 -8.82 -6.13
CA GLN A 152 15.43 -9.44 -4.93
C GLN A 152 14.55 -10.55 -4.38
N VAL A 153 13.21 -10.39 -4.45
CA VAL A 153 12.24 -11.35 -3.89
C VAL A 153 11.92 -12.46 -4.89
N ALA A 154 11.69 -12.13 -6.16
CA ALA A 154 11.22 -13.08 -7.18
C ALA A 154 12.33 -13.63 -8.06
N GLY A 155 13.54 -13.07 -7.98
CA GLY A 155 14.62 -13.30 -8.93
C GLY A 155 14.41 -12.53 -10.23
N TRP A 156 15.52 -12.20 -10.92
CA TRP A 156 15.52 -11.34 -12.12
C TRP A 156 14.56 -11.82 -13.21
N GLY A 157 14.62 -13.12 -13.55
CA GLY A 157 13.82 -13.67 -14.64
C GLY A 157 12.31 -13.57 -14.41
N ASN A 158 11.84 -13.78 -13.18
CA ASN A 158 10.43 -13.66 -12.84
C ASN A 158 10.00 -12.19 -12.71
N ALA A 159 10.88 -11.34 -12.19
CA ALA A 159 10.57 -9.91 -12.02
C ALA A 159 10.43 -9.17 -13.36
N MET A 160 11.12 -9.63 -14.41
CA MET A 160 11.10 -9.05 -15.75
C MET A 160 9.98 -9.59 -16.64
N ARG A 161 9.19 -10.54 -16.17
CA ARG A 161 8.09 -11.18 -16.88
C ARG A 161 6.77 -10.44 -16.72
#